data_3dbe298380a7887003a647a1e7bfc50a
#
_entry.id   3dbe298380a7887003a647a1e7bfc50a
#
_cell.length_a   1.000
_cell.length_b   1.000
_cell.length_c   1.000
_cell.angle_alpha   90.00
_cell.angle_beta   90.00
_cell.angle_gamma   90.00
#
_symmetry.space_group_name_H-M   'P 1'
#
loop_
_entity.id
_entity.type
_entity.pdbx_description
1 polymer ?
#
loop_
_entity_poly.entity_id
_entity_poly.type
_entity_poly.pdbx_seq_one_letter_code
_entity_poly.pdbx_strand_id
1 'polypeptide(L)'
;DNFPAYWTAAQLAKVMSGFYKQWDNILFQKFLKEYKLPANQKIKQYSRGMTMKLAIAVALSHHPQLLILDEATGGLDPVVRDEMLDTFLDFVQEEDNSILLSSHITSDLEKVADYITFIHNGKLIMTVSKNDLVYNYAVMRCKENQFLALDPADIIVYRKRDFQIDVLVSDCKAMQRKYKEIVIDHVSVDEIFLLLVRGDHV
;
A
#
# COMPACT_ATOMS: atom_id res chain seq x y z
N ASP A 1 -19.62 -6.92 3.15
CA ASP A 1 -20.46 -5.87 3.81
C ASP A 1 -20.12 -5.84 5.29
N ASN A 2 -19.46 -4.75 5.74
CA ASN A 2 -18.94 -4.68 7.12
C ASN A 2 -19.99 -4.38 8.17
N PHE A 3 -21.18 -3.86 7.77
CA PHE A 3 -22.22 -3.42 8.69
C PHE A 3 -23.63 -3.84 8.24
N PRO A 4 -24.60 -3.98 9.18
CA PRO A 4 -25.98 -4.27 8.82
C PRO A 4 -26.59 -3.18 7.93
N ALA A 5 -27.04 -3.55 6.75
CA ALA A 5 -27.49 -2.64 5.67
C ALA A 5 -28.63 -1.68 6.07
N TYR A 6 -29.46 -2.09 7.03
CA TYR A 6 -30.62 -1.32 7.45
C TYR A 6 -30.37 -0.40 8.66
N TRP A 7 -29.19 -0.46 9.24
CA TRP A 7 -28.81 0.43 10.32
C TRP A 7 -28.41 1.82 9.79
N THR A 8 -28.43 2.78 10.69
CA THR A 8 -27.84 4.11 10.49
C THR A 8 -26.50 4.21 11.21
N ALA A 9 -25.66 5.17 10.85
CA ALA A 9 -24.40 5.41 11.56
C ALA A 9 -24.64 5.73 13.04
N ALA A 10 -25.74 6.42 13.39
CA ALA A 10 -26.11 6.69 14.77
C ALA A 10 -26.47 5.41 15.57
N GLN A 11 -27.18 4.47 14.93
CA GLN A 11 -27.49 3.17 15.54
C GLN A 11 -26.23 2.32 15.71
N LEU A 12 -25.35 2.34 14.71
CA LEU A 12 -24.05 1.66 14.75
C LEU A 12 -23.20 2.17 15.92
N ALA A 13 -23.08 3.49 16.10
CA ALA A 13 -22.34 4.08 17.23
C ALA A 13 -22.86 3.59 18.59
N LYS A 14 -24.19 3.53 18.75
CA LYS A 14 -24.80 3.01 19.99
C LYS A 14 -24.44 1.56 20.28
N VAL A 15 -24.36 0.74 19.25
CA VAL A 15 -23.97 -0.68 19.40
C VAL A 15 -22.46 -0.78 19.69
N MET A 16 -21.62 -0.04 18.94
CA MET A 16 -20.18 -0.06 19.14
C MET A 16 -19.76 0.42 20.52
N SER A 17 -20.45 1.42 21.07
CA SER A 17 -20.22 1.88 22.46
C SER A 17 -20.53 0.82 23.53
N GLY A 18 -21.31 -0.19 23.21
CA GLY A 18 -21.55 -1.34 24.08
C GLY A 18 -20.46 -2.43 23.99
N PHE A 19 -19.74 -2.50 22.86
CA PHE A 19 -18.67 -3.48 22.65
C PHE A 19 -17.30 -2.97 23.08
N TYR A 20 -16.96 -1.70 22.76
CA TYR A 20 -15.66 -1.12 23.03
C TYR A 20 -15.70 -0.23 24.27
N LYS A 21 -14.96 -0.61 25.33
CA LYS A 21 -14.90 0.16 26.58
C LYS A 21 -14.35 1.57 26.39
N GLN A 22 -13.40 1.74 25.46
CA GLN A 22 -12.78 3.01 25.10
C GLN A 22 -13.44 3.71 23.90
N TRP A 23 -14.71 3.39 23.58
CA TRP A 23 -15.42 4.05 22.51
C TRP A 23 -15.54 5.55 22.75
N ASP A 24 -15.05 6.34 21.80
CA ASP A 24 -15.13 7.79 21.79
C ASP A 24 -16.22 8.28 20.83
N ASN A 25 -17.37 8.59 21.39
CA ASN A 25 -18.49 9.08 20.60
C ASN A 25 -18.26 10.49 20.05
N ILE A 26 -17.44 11.33 20.73
CA ILE A 26 -17.11 12.66 20.25
C ILE A 26 -16.25 12.56 18.99
N LEU A 27 -15.23 11.71 19.05
CA LEU A 27 -14.37 11.43 17.90
C LEU A 27 -15.17 10.84 16.72
N PHE A 28 -16.08 9.89 16.98
CA PHE A 28 -16.94 9.33 15.95
C PHE A 28 -17.80 10.40 15.27
N GLN A 29 -18.44 11.29 16.04
CA GLN A 29 -19.23 12.38 15.48
C GLN A 29 -18.36 13.38 14.69
N LYS A 30 -17.13 13.62 15.12
CA LYS A 30 -16.15 14.41 14.37
C LYS A 30 -15.90 13.79 13.00
N PHE A 31 -15.61 12.48 12.92
CA PHE A 31 -15.41 11.78 11.65
C PHE A 31 -16.66 11.82 10.76
N LEU A 32 -17.87 11.62 11.30
CA LEU A 32 -19.08 11.73 10.50
C LEU A 32 -19.20 13.11 9.85
N LYS A 33 -18.84 14.16 10.56
CA LYS A 33 -18.87 15.54 10.04
C LYS A 33 -17.78 15.77 8.98
N GLU A 34 -16.55 15.38 9.25
CA GLU A 34 -15.41 15.54 8.35
C GLU A 34 -15.62 14.77 7.04
N TYR A 35 -16.06 13.53 7.13
CA TYR A 35 -16.35 12.69 5.98
C TYR A 35 -17.70 12.98 5.32
N LYS A 36 -18.46 13.96 5.84
CA LYS A 36 -19.80 14.35 5.35
C LYS A 36 -20.76 13.16 5.30
N LEU A 37 -20.72 12.27 6.30
CA LEU A 37 -21.57 11.09 6.38
C LEU A 37 -22.89 11.42 7.08
N PRO A 38 -24.06 11.16 6.45
CA PRO A 38 -25.37 11.44 7.04
C PRO A 38 -25.71 10.42 8.15
N ALA A 39 -25.65 10.85 9.40
CA ALA A 39 -25.80 9.98 10.58
C ALA A 39 -27.10 9.16 10.62
N ASN A 40 -28.21 9.68 10.06
CA ASN A 40 -29.55 9.08 10.10
C ASN A 40 -29.96 8.37 8.79
N GLN A 41 -29.11 8.37 7.77
CA GLN A 41 -29.35 7.63 6.53
C GLN A 41 -28.99 6.16 6.72
N LYS A 42 -29.74 5.24 6.11
CA LYS A 42 -29.44 3.80 6.17
C LYS A 42 -28.16 3.49 5.41
N ILE A 43 -27.30 2.63 5.99
CA ILE A 43 -26.00 2.26 5.40
C ILE A 43 -26.14 1.68 3.99
N LYS A 44 -27.21 0.97 3.68
CA LYS A 44 -27.48 0.47 2.32
C LYS A 44 -27.59 1.57 1.25
N GLN A 45 -27.77 2.83 1.64
CA GLN A 45 -27.86 3.97 0.75
C GLN A 45 -26.53 4.71 0.62
N TYR A 46 -25.49 4.27 1.35
CA TYR A 46 -24.16 4.83 1.25
C TYR A 46 -23.49 4.33 -0.05
N SER A 47 -22.70 5.20 -0.65
CA SER A 47 -21.77 4.77 -1.69
C SER A 47 -20.66 3.89 -1.09
N ARG A 48 -19.89 3.20 -1.94
CA ARG A 48 -18.74 2.42 -1.51
C ARG A 48 -17.75 3.27 -0.69
N GLY A 49 -17.44 4.47 -1.17
CA GLY A 49 -16.57 5.41 -0.45
C GLY A 49 -17.14 5.84 0.89
N MET A 50 -18.43 6.14 0.98
CA MET A 50 -19.09 6.46 2.25
C MET A 50 -19.04 5.27 3.23
N THR A 51 -19.23 4.06 2.75
CA THR A 51 -19.16 2.85 3.59
C THR A 51 -17.75 2.63 4.12
N MET A 52 -16.72 2.85 3.29
CA MET A 52 -15.33 2.76 3.71
C MET A 52 -14.99 3.84 4.75
N LYS A 53 -15.36 5.11 4.49
CA LYS A 53 -15.21 6.21 5.47
C LYS A 53 -15.88 5.89 6.81
N LEU A 54 -17.08 5.30 6.78
CA LEU A 54 -17.75 4.85 7.99
C LEU A 54 -16.97 3.73 8.72
N ALA A 55 -16.41 2.78 7.97
CA ALA A 55 -15.62 1.70 8.56
C ALA A 55 -14.37 2.22 9.27
N ILE A 56 -13.66 3.16 8.65
CA ILE A 56 -12.50 3.81 9.25
C ILE A 56 -12.91 4.67 10.46
N ALA A 57 -14.01 5.44 10.36
CA ALA A 57 -14.51 6.20 11.49
C ALA A 57 -14.81 5.31 12.71
N VAL A 58 -15.43 4.14 12.50
CA VAL A 58 -15.68 3.17 13.55
C VAL A 58 -14.39 2.61 14.12
N ALA A 59 -13.46 2.20 13.26
CA ALA A 59 -12.19 1.62 13.67
C ALA A 59 -11.35 2.60 14.49
N LEU A 60 -11.28 3.87 14.10
CA LEU A 60 -10.50 4.88 14.81
C LEU A 60 -11.16 5.33 16.12
N SER A 61 -12.49 5.27 16.21
CA SER A 61 -13.23 5.78 17.38
C SER A 61 -13.12 4.92 18.65
N HIS A 62 -12.42 3.79 18.61
CA HIS A 62 -12.10 3.02 19.80
C HIS A 62 -10.61 3.05 20.17
N HIS A 63 -9.84 4.00 19.62
CA HIS A 63 -8.42 4.23 19.88
C HIS A 63 -7.55 2.96 19.74
N PRO A 64 -7.54 2.33 18.55
CA PRO A 64 -6.69 1.16 18.30
C PRO A 64 -5.21 1.59 18.22
N GLN A 65 -4.31 0.69 18.61
CA GLN A 65 -2.87 0.85 18.33
C GLN A 65 -2.47 0.19 17.00
N LEU A 66 -3.25 -0.78 16.53
CA LEU A 66 -3.02 -1.46 15.26
C LEU A 66 -4.28 -1.45 14.41
N LEU A 67 -4.17 -0.94 13.18
CA LEU A 67 -5.16 -1.09 12.12
C LEU A 67 -4.73 -2.21 11.17
N ILE A 68 -5.65 -3.15 10.90
CA ILE A 68 -5.46 -4.16 9.87
C ILE A 68 -6.46 -3.87 8.75
N LEU A 69 -5.94 -3.51 7.58
CA LEU A 69 -6.71 -3.02 6.45
C LEU A 69 -6.47 -3.92 5.23
N ASP A 70 -7.52 -4.60 4.80
CA ASP A 70 -7.47 -5.46 3.62
C ASP A 70 -8.13 -4.77 2.44
N GLU A 71 -7.33 -4.44 1.40
CA GLU A 71 -7.78 -3.75 0.18
C GLU A 71 -8.64 -2.50 0.43
N ALA A 72 -8.31 -1.74 1.49
CA ALA A 72 -9.16 -0.66 2.00
C ALA A 72 -9.40 0.49 1.01
N THR A 73 -8.50 0.70 0.06
CA THR A 73 -8.58 1.76 -0.95
C THR A 73 -9.10 1.27 -2.30
N GLY A 74 -9.23 -0.04 -2.47
CA GLY A 74 -9.63 -0.68 -3.72
C GLY A 74 -11.02 -0.26 -4.20
N GLY A 75 -11.12 0.24 -5.45
CA GLY A 75 -12.38 0.65 -6.09
C GLY A 75 -13.02 1.90 -5.50
N LEU A 76 -12.26 2.72 -4.76
CA LEU A 76 -12.64 4.08 -4.40
C LEU A 76 -12.33 5.03 -5.56
N ASP A 77 -13.08 6.13 -5.66
CA ASP A 77 -12.69 7.22 -6.55
C ASP A 77 -11.40 7.89 -6.05
N PRO A 78 -10.62 8.57 -6.93
CA PRO A 78 -9.31 9.10 -6.56
C PRO A 78 -9.33 10.09 -5.39
N VAL A 79 -10.40 10.88 -5.24
CA VAL A 79 -10.51 11.89 -4.17
C VAL A 79 -10.72 11.21 -2.82
N VAL A 80 -11.69 10.30 -2.74
CA VAL A 80 -11.96 9.54 -1.50
C VAL A 80 -10.75 8.68 -1.11
N ARG A 81 -10.07 8.10 -2.11
CA ARG A 81 -8.86 7.31 -1.89
C ARG A 81 -7.75 8.16 -1.25
N ASP A 82 -7.50 9.33 -1.79
CA ASP A 82 -6.48 10.25 -1.27
C ASP A 82 -6.80 10.70 0.17
N GLU A 83 -8.06 11.06 0.46
CA GLU A 83 -8.53 11.38 1.81
C GLU A 83 -8.32 10.22 2.79
N MET A 84 -8.49 8.96 2.36
CA MET A 84 -8.26 7.81 3.23
C MET A 84 -6.78 7.60 3.51
N LEU A 85 -5.92 7.76 2.50
CA LEU A 85 -4.47 7.67 2.67
C LEU A 85 -3.95 8.75 3.62
N ASP A 86 -4.47 9.97 3.54
CA ASP A 86 -4.14 11.04 4.48
C ASP A 86 -4.57 10.69 5.91
N THR A 87 -5.77 10.11 6.08
CA THR A 87 -6.23 9.60 7.39
C THR A 87 -5.28 8.52 7.95
N PHE A 88 -4.75 7.64 7.10
CA PHE A 88 -3.79 6.61 7.52
C PHE A 88 -2.46 7.24 7.94
N LEU A 89 -1.97 8.25 7.21
CA LEU A 89 -0.77 8.99 7.57
C LEU A 89 -0.95 9.72 8.91
N ASP A 90 -2.09 10.37 9.13
CA ASP A 90 -2.39 11.04 10.40
C ASP A 90 -2.42 10.04 11.57
N PHE A 91 -2.99 8.86 11.36
CA PHE A 91 -3.06 7.83 12.39
C PHE A 91 -1.68 7.34 12.86
N VAL A 92 -0.73 7.17 11.95
CA VAL A 92 0.64 6.70 12.27
C VAL A 92 1.58 7.82 12.77
N GLN A 93 1.10 9.07 12.91
CA GLN A 93 1.89 10.12 13.57
C GLN A 93 2.07 9.86 15.06
N GLU A 94 1.14 9.15 15.70
CA GLU A 94 1.28 8.70 17.08
C GLU A 94 2.26 7.52 17.13
N GLU A 95 3.32 7.60 17.94
CA GLU A 95 4.43 6.63 17.96
C GLU A 95 4.00 5.18 18.24
N ASP A 96 2.92 5.00 19.01
CA ASP A 96 2.41 3.68 19.38
C ASP A 96 1.49 3.07 18.32
N ASN A 97 1.14 3.82 17.28
CA ASN A 97 0.18 3.38 16.26
C ASN A 97 0.87 2.73 15.06
N SER A 98 0.25 1.69 14.53
CA SER A 98 0.76 0.95 13.38
C SER A 98 -0.37 0.54 12.44
N ILE A 99 -0.05 0.40 11.16
CA ILE A 99 -0.98 -0.09 10.14
C ILE A 99 -0.37 -1.31 9.43
N LEU A 100 -1.14 -2.37 9.31
CA LEU A 100 -0.89 -3.46 8.37
C LEU A 100 -1.90 -3.32 7.23
N LEU A 101 -1.42 -2.89 6.06
CA LEU A 101 -2.25 -2.63 4.88
C LEU A 101 -1.93 -3.62 3.77
N SER A 102 -2.92 -4.36 3.28
CA SER A 102 -2.83 -5.05 1.99
C SER A 102 -3.37 -4.15 0.86
N SER A 103 -2.69 -4.11 -0.26
CA SER A 103 -3.16 -3.41 -1.45
C SER A 103 -2.52 -4.00 -2.71
N HIS A 104 -3.29 -4.06 -3.80
CA HIS A 104 -2.77 -4.28 -5.15
C HIS A 104 -2.46 -2.96 -5.88
N ILE A 105 -2.68 -1.82 -5.22
CA ILE A 105 -2.43 -0.48 -5.76
C ILE A 105 -1.12 0.02 -5.17
N THR A 106 -0.04 -0.16 -5.88
CA THR A 106 1.33 0.12 -5.41
C THR A 106 1.56 1.59 -5.09
N SER A 107 0.92 2.51 -5.81
CA SER A 107 1.00 3.95 -5.52
C SER A 107 0.46 4.32 -4.13
N ASP A 108 -0.46 3.53 -3.54
CA ASP A 108 -0.90 3.72 -2.17
C ASP A 108 0.21 3.34 -1.19
N LEU A 109 0.86 2.20 -1.45
CA LEU A 109 1.98 1.73 -0.65
C LEU A 109 3.16 2.71 -0.73
N GLU A 110 3.45 3.24 -1.92
CA GLU A 110 4.47 4.27 -2.10
C GLU A 110 4.16 5.54 -1.29
N LYS A 111 2.88 5.90 -1.13
CA LYS A 111 2.47 7.06 -0.34
C LYS A 111 2.61 6.82 1.18
N VAL A 112 2.11 5.69 1.70
CA VAL A 112 1.88 5.52 3.14
C VAL A 112 2.79 4.51 3.84
N ALA A 113 3.42 3.56 3.13
CA ALA A 113 4.17 2.49 3.76
C ALA A 113 5.59 2.91 4.14
N ASP A 114 6.11 2.39 5.26
CA ASP A 114 7.52 2.43 5.61
C ASP A 114 8.25 1.19 5.10
N TYR A 115 7.57 0.04 5.15
CA TYR A 115 8.06 -1.25 4.65
C TYR A 115 7.06 -1.85 3.67
N ILE A 116 7.56 -2.49 2.62
CA ILE A 116 6.77 -3.20 1.63
C ILE A 116 7.16 -4.66 1.63
N THR A 117 6.15 -5.53 1.74
CA THR A 117 6.31 -6.97 1.67
C THR A 117 5.61 -7.50 0.43
N PHE A 118 6.37 -8.18 -0.43
CA PHE A 118 5.83 -8.83 -1.62
C PHE A 118 5.47 -10.28 -1.33
N ILE A 119 4.22 -10.65 -1.64
CA ILE A 119 3.70 -12.00 -1.49
C ILE A 119 3.18 -12.48 -2.85
N HIS A 120 3.57 -13.68 -3.24
CA HIS A 120 3.06 -14.32 -4.46
C HIS A 120 2.88 -15.83 -4.25
N ASN A 121 1.74 -16.36 -4.71
CA ASN A 121 1.38 -17.78 -4.56
C ASN A 121 1.56 -18.31 -3.12
N GLY A 122 1.16 -17.50 -2.13
CA GLY A 122 1.26 -17.86 -0.71
C GLY A 122 2.68 -17.86 -0.13
N LYS A 123 3.67 -17.37 -0.88
CA LYS A 123 5.06 -17.26 -0.43
C LYS A 123 5.45 -15.80 -0.25
N LEU A 124 6.20 -15.54 0.82
CA LEU A 124 6.88 -14.27 1.00
C LEU A 124 8.07 -14.24 0.03
N ILE A 125 8.10 -13.23 -0.86
CA ILE A 125 9.17 -13.05 -1.84
C ILE A 125 10.27 -12.17 -1.26
N MET A 126 9.89 -10.99 -0.74
CA MET A 126 10.83 -10.01 -0.20
C MET A 126 10.11 -9.07 0.78
N THR A 127 10.82 -8.61 1.79
CA THR A 127 10.43 -7.48 2.63
C THR A 127 11.55 -6.45 2.60
N VAL A 128 11.22 -5.19 2.33
CA VAL A 128 12.19 -4.12 2.13
C VAL A 128 11.62 -2.79 2.61
N SER A 129 12.49 -1.88 3.09
CA SER A 129 12.05 -0.51 3.37
C SER A 129 11.67 0.20 2.06
N LYS A 130 10.64 1.04 2.10
CA LYS A 130 10.25 1.86 0.94
C LYS A 130 11.43 2.72 0.44
N ASN A 131 12.20 3.28 1.36
CA ASN A 131 13.36 4.10 1.02
C ASN A 131 14.41 3.31 0.24
N ASP A 132 14.75 2.10 0.69
CA ASP A 132 15.68 1.24 -0.05
C ASP A 132 15.14 0.93 -1.44
N LEU A 133 13.84 0.60 -1.52
CA LEU A 133 13.19 0.23 -2.77
C LEU A 133 13.21 1.38 -3.79
N VAL A 134 12.97 2.60 -3.34
CA VAL A 134 12.92 3.79 -4.21
C VAL A 134 14.33 4.28 -4.58
N TYR A 135 15.30 4.24 -3.67
CA TYR A 135 16.60 4.88 -3.88
C TYR A 135 17.72 3.91 -4.26
N ASN A 136 17.62 2.65 -3.87
CA ASN A 136 18.70 1.68 -4.07
C ASN A 136 18.39 0.67 -5.18
N TYR A 137 17.12 0.31 -5.39
CA TYR A 137 16.77 -0.61 -6.48
C TYR A 137 16.66 0.13 -7.81
N ALA A 138 17.11 -0.54 -8.88
CA ALA A 138 17.05 -0.01 -10.24
C ALA A 138 16.93 -1.15 -11.25
N VAL A 139 16.58 -0.81 -12.49
CA VAL A 139 16.58 -1.75 -13.59
C VAL A 139 17.63 -1.34 -14.63
N MET A 140 18.55 -2.25 -14.91
CA MET A 140 19.47 -2.13 -16.04
C MET A 140 18.79 -2.62 -17.32
N ARG A 141 18.81 -1.79 -18.37
CA ARG A 141 18.27 -2.11 -19.71
C ARG A 141 19.39 -2.58 -20.61
N CYS A 142 19.60 -3.90 -20.68
CA CYS A 142 20.75 -4.49 -21.36
C CYS A 142 20.40 -5.02 -22.75
N LYS A 143 21.37 -4.89 -23.69
CA LYS A 143 21.44 -5.76 -24.85
C LYS A 143 22.01 -7.11 -24.43
N GLU A 144 21.87 -8.14 -25.28
CA GLU A 144 22.32 -9.49 -24.93
C GLU A 144 23.85 -9.57 -24.66
N ASN A 145 24.67 -8.90 -25.45
CA ASN A 145 26.11 -8.83 -25.22
C ASN A 145 26.50 -8.11 -23.92
N GLN A 146 25.71 -7.08 -23.52
CA GLN A 146 25.92 -6.38 -22.25
C GLN A 146 25.51 -7.26 -21.07
N PHE A 147 24.40 -7.97 -21.18
CA PHE A 147 23.93 -8.90 -20.15
C PHE A 147 24.94 -10.02 -19.88
N LEU A 148 25.52 -10.60 -20.92
CA LEU A 148 26.55 -11.65 -20.80
C LEU A 148 27.85 -11.15 -20.14
N ALA A 149 28.08 -9.85 -20.12
CA ALA A 149 29.24 -9.22 -19.47
C ALA A 149 28.97 -8.79 -18.02
N LEU A 150 27.73 -8.96 -17.52
CA LEU A 150 27.40 -8.62 -16.13
C LEU A 150 28.00 -9.67 -15.18
N ASP A 151 28.38 -9.20 -14.00
CA ASP A 151 28.69 -10.08 -12.89
C ASP A 151 27.39 -10.71 -12.35
N PRO A 152 27.28 -12.04 -12.30
CA PRO A 152 26.10 -12.71 -11.76
C PRO A 152 25.73 -12.25 -10.34
N ALA A 153 26.71 -11.85 -9.53
CA ALA A 153 26.48 -11.36 -8.16
C ALA A 153 25.72 -10.02 -8.09
N ASP A 154 25.70 -9.25 -9.18
CA ASP A 154 24.95 -7.98 -9.25
C ASP A 154 23.50 -8.18 -9.69
N ILE A 155 23.13 -9.35 -10.15
CA ILE A 155 21.81 -9.67 -10.71
C ILE A 155 20.91 -10.25 -9.61
N ILE A 156 19.82 -9.58 -9.28
CA ILE A 156 18.80 -10.14 -8.39
C ILE A 156 17.88 -11.07 -9.19
N VAL A 157 17.37 -10.56 -10.30
CA VAL A 157 16.49 -11.28 -11.22
C VAL A 157 16.55 -10.57 -12.56
N TYR A 158 16.33 -11.28 -13.65
CA TYR A 158 16.27 -10.68 -14.98
C TYR A 158 15.08 -11.18 -15.78
N ARG A 159 14.68 -10.40 -16.78
CA ARG A 159 13.62 -10.78 -17.71
C ARG A 159 14.01 -10.45 -19.14
N LYS A 160 14.06 -11.47 -19.99
CA LYS A 160 14.28 -11.29 -21.43
C LYS A 160 13.02 -10.78 -22.10
N ARG A 161 13.16 -9.72 -22.91
CA ARG A 161 12.14 -9.18 -23.82
C ARG A 161 12.67 -9.25 -25.25
N ASP A 162 11.84 -8.97 -26.25
CA ASP A 162 12.19 -9.11 -27.67
C ASP A 162 13.48 -8.36 -28.06
N PHE A 163 13.72 -7.18 -27.47
CA PHE A 163 14.82 -6.32 -27.88
C PHE A 163 15.76 -5.92 -26.73
N GLN A 164 15.47 -6.30 -25.51
CA GLN A 164 16.29 -5.96 -24.35
C GLN A 164 16.12 -7.00 -23.22
N ILE A 165 17.04 -6.95 -22.29
CA ILE A 165 16.98 -7.71 -21.05
C ILE A 165 16.89 -6.72 -19.90
N ASP A 166 15.81 -6.80 -19.14
CA ASP A 166 15.59 -5.99 -17.92
C ASP A 166 16.20 -6.75 -16.76
N VAL A 167 17.14 -6.13 -16.04
CA VAL A 167 17.87 -6.74 -14.92
C VAL A 167 17.63 -5.91 -13.67
N LEU A 168 16.98 -6.50 -12.68
CA LEU A 168 16.81 -5.89 -11.36
C LEU A 168 18.11 -5.97 -10.57
N VAL A 169 18.54 -4.84 -10.06
CA VAL A 169 19.77 -4.71 -9.27
C VAL A 169 19.51 -3.93 -7.99
N SER A 170 20.33 -4.15 -6.98
CA SER A 170 20.44 -3.29 -5.80
C SER A 170 21.63 -2.34 -5.95
N ASP A 171 21.67 -1.30 -5.11
CA ASP A 171 22.72 -0.27 -5.13
C ASP A 171 22.90 0.41 -6.50
N CYS A 172 21.85 1.13 -6.92
CA CYS A 172 21.80 1.87 -8.17
C CYS A 172 23.07 2.69 -8.44
N LYS A 173 23.61 3.36 -7.40
CA LYS A 173 24.81 4.21 -7.53
C LYS A 173 26.09 3.40 -7.82
N ALA A 174 26.27 2.24 -7.20
CA ALA A 174 27.38 1.37 -7.47
C ALA A 174 27.30 0.80 -8.90
N MET A 175 26.09 0.38 -9.31
CA MET A 175 25.85 -0.13 -10.65
C MET A 175 26.11 0.92 -11.73
N GLN A 176 25.70 2.17 -11.54
CA GLN A 176 25.98 3.29 -12.47
C GLN A 176 27.50 3.55 -12.62
N ARG A 177 28.27 3.35 -11.56
CA ARG A 177 29.74 3.50 -11.62
C ARG A 177 30.41 2.31 -12.33
N LYS A 178 29.92 1.10 -12.09
CA LYS A 178 30.46 -0.16 -12.61
C LYS A 178 30.13 -0.35 -14.10
N TYR A 179 28.91 -0.02 -14.51
CA TYR A 179 28.36 -0.29 -15.83
C TYR A 179 27.98 1.00 -16.58
N LYS A 180 28.97 1.82 -16.94
CA LYS A 180 28.79 3.16 -17.51
C LYS A 180 28.07 3.22 -18.87
N GLU A 181 28.09 2.11 -19.62
CA GLU A 181 27.48 2.02 -20.96
C GLU A 181 26.08 1.41 -20.94
N ILE A 182 25.55 1.08 -19.76
CA ILE A 182 24.22 0.50 -19.60
C ILE A 182 23.28 1.56 -19.04
N VAL A 183 22.09 1.64 -19.62
CA VAL A 183 21.04 2.50 -19.09
C VAL A 183 20.50 1.88 -17.81
N ILE A 184 20.51 2.66 -16.73
CA ILE A 184 20.03 2.25 -15.41
C ILE A 184 18.94 3.23 -14.99
N ASP A 185 17.72 2.72 -14.95
CA ASP A 185 16.52 3.50 -14.65
C ASP A 185 16.04 3.24 -13.23
N HIS A 186 15.54 4.30 -12.58
CA HIS A 186 14.70 4.11 -11.41
C HIS A 186 13.44 3.33 -11.81
N VAL A 187 12.96 2.53 -10.92
CA VAL A 187 11.89 1.57 -11.17
C VAL A 187 10.75 1.76 -10.18
N SER A 188 9.52 1.60 -10.63
CA SER A 188 8.34 1.62 -9.75
C SER A 188 8.22 0.33 -8.95
N VAL A 189 7.47 0.39 -7.85
CA VAL A 189 7.15 -0.80 -7.03
C VAL A 189 6.48 -1.88 -7.88
N ASP A 190 5.61 -1.50 -8.82
CA ASP A 190 4.97 -2.44 -9.76
C ASP A 190 5.99 -3.19 -10.64
N GLU A 191 6.96 -2.48 -11.17
CA GLU A 191 7.95 -3.09 -12.06
C GLU A 191 8.88 -4.03 -11.29
N ILE A 192 9.28 -3.66 -10.07
CA ILE A 192 10.04 -4.54 -9.18
C ILE A 192 9.25 -5.83 -8.90
N PHE A 193 7.97 -5.69 -8.51
CA PHE A 193 7.12 -6.85 -8.26
C PHE A 193 7.00 -7.76 -9.48
N LEU A 194 6.76 -7.19 -10.66
CA LEU A 194 6.65 -7.95 -11.89
C LEU A 194 7.95 -8.68 -12.26
N LEU A 195 9.11 -8.05 -12.01
CA LEU A 195 10.42 -8.70 -12.22
C LEU A 195 10.64 -9.83 -11.22
N LEU A 196 10.36 -9.62 -9.94
CA LEU A 196 10.50 -10.65 -8.90
C LEU A 196 9.61 -11.87 -9.14
N VAL A 197 8.41 -11.67 -9.71
CA VAL A 197 7.42 -12.73 -9.92
C VAL A 197 7.60 -13.46 -11.25
N ARG A 198 8.04 -12.74 -12.30
CA ARG A 198 8.09 -13.26 -13.69
C ARG A 198 9.50 -13.31 -14.27
N GLY A 199 10.49 -12.91 -13.53
CA GLY A 199 11.88 -12.96 -13.95
C GLY A 199 12.53 -14.31 -13.68
N ASP A 200 13.66 -14.53 -14.34
CA ASP A 200 14.51 -15.69 -14.17
C ASP A 200 15.65 -15.34 -13.21
N HIS A 201 16.09 -16.29 -12.43
CA HIS A 201 17.30 -16.18 -11.59
C HIS A 201 18.52 -16.71 -12.35
N VAL A 202 19.70 -16.13 -12.08
CA VAL A 202 20.97 -16.56 -12.67
C VAL A 202 21.48 -17.80 -11.97
#